data_1e878c6312e51d7952e6339452e90242
#
_entry.id   1e878c6312e51d7952e6339452e90242
#
_cell.length_a   1.000
_cell.length_b   1.000
_cell.length_c   1.000
_cell.angle_alpha   90.00
_cell.angle_beta   90.00
_cell.angle_gamma   90.00
#
_symmetry.space_group_name_H-M   'P 1'
#
loop_
_entity.id
_entity.type
_entity.pdbx_description
1 polymer ?
#
loop_
_entity_poly.entity_id
_entity_poly.type
_entity_poly.pdbx_seq_one_letter_code
_entity_poly.pdbx_strand_id
1 'polypeptide(L)'
;MSIYNWIQEKLFDDYEEWRLRCPDYNRNGFNIVGIDNTLKAMQDGFFMYMELYPSHAIDGCTAIKARVGKTPDAVDIFLDIDGKTYRMADVSYPDAVKMMRAFVKKRRVPDCSLCVEAAYLD
;
A
#
# COMPACT_ATOMS: atom_id res chain seq x y z
N MET A 1 -5.77 3.25 -32.28
CA MET A 1 -5.18 3.22 -30.94
C MET A 1 -3.86 2.48 -31.00
N SER A 2 -2.85 2.99 -30.35
CA SER A 2 -1.54 2.34 -30.34
C SER A 2 -1.53 1.12 -29.42
N ILE A 3 -0.60 0.21 -29.68
CA ILE A 3 -0.37 -0.94 -28.81
C ILE A 3 -0.03 -0.46 -27.38
N TYR A 4 0.68 0.64 -27.29
CA TYR A 4 1.09 1.23 -26.00
C TYR A 4 -0.15 1.60 -25.16
N ASN A 5 -1.13 2.27 -25.77
CA ASN A 5 -2.35 2.64 -25.03
C ASN A 5 -3.14 1.40 -24.59
N TRP A 6 -3.19 0.37 -25.43
CA TRP A 6 -3.86 -0.89 -25.09
C TRP A 6 -3.21 -1.55 -23.90
N ILE A 7 -1.86 -1.58 -23.86
CA ILE A 7 -1.12 -2.15 -22.74
C ILE A 7 -1.37 -1.36 -21.46
N GLN A 8 -1.37 -0.03 -21.54
CA GLN A 8 -1.66 0.83 -20.38
C GLN A 8 -3.05 0.56 -19.81
N GLU A 9 -4.06 0.46 -20.66
CA GLU A 9 -5.41 0.17 -20.22
C GLU A 9 -5.46 -1.17 -19.49
N LYS A 10 -4.82 -2.20 -20.04
CA LYS A 10 -4.77 -3.51 -19.41
C LYS A 10 -4.08 -3.50 -18.05
N LEU A 11 -3.02 -2.71 -17.90
CA LEU A 11 -2.27 -2.65 -16.66
C LEU A 11 -2.99 -1.85 -15.58
N PHE A 12 -3.76 -0.84 -15.96
CA PHE A 12 -4.30 0.13 -15.01
C PHE A 12 -5.75 -0.13 -14.62
N ASP A 13 -6.53 -0.72 -15.51
CA ASP A 13 -7.96 -0.94 -15.29
C ASP A 13 -8.24 -1.96 -14.18
N ASP A 14 -7.28 -2.85 -13.87
CA ASP A 14 -7.47 -3.91 -12.89
C ASP A 14 -7.67 -3.39 -11.48
N TYR A 15 -7.35 -2.12 -11.21
CA TYR A 15 -7.40 -1.55 -9.87
C TYR A 15 -8.35 -0.37 -9.75
N GLU A 16 -9.32 -0.25 -10.63
CA GLU A 16 -10.27 0.87 -10.64
C GLU A 16 -11.09 0.97 -9.36
N GLU A 17 -11.43 -0.16 -8.76
CA GLU A 17 -12.26 -0.19 -7.55
C GLU A 17 -11.42 -0.11 -6.27
N TRP A 18 -10.11 -0.13 -6.41
CA TRP A 18 -9.21 0.04 -5.29
C TRP A 18 -8.97 1.52 -5.04
N ARG A 19 -8.72 1.86 -3.79
CA ARG A 19 -8.44 3.25 -3.42
C ARG A 19 -7.01 3.38 -2.93
N LEU A 20 -6.31 4.40 -3.41
CA LEU A 20 -5.00 4.80 -2.90
C LEU A 20 -5.13 6.18 -2.29
N ARG A 21 -4.65 6.34 -1.07
CA ARG A 21 -4.63 7.61 -0.37
C ARG A 21 -3.20 7.96 0.06
N CYS A 22 -2.78 9.15 -0.26
CA CYS A 22 -1.53 9.77 0.21
C CYS A 22 -1.75 11.28 0.20
N PRO A 23 -0.79 12.10 0.65
CA PRO A 23 -1.06 13.54 0.79
C PRO A 23 -1.60 14.23 -0.46
N ASP A 24 -1.16 13.83 -1.65
CA ASP A 24 -1.58 14.50 -2.89
C ASP A 24 -2.58 13.69 -3.72
N TYR A 25 -3.04 12.55 -3.21
CA TYR A 25 -3.91 11.68 -3.98
C TYR A 25 -4.85 10.95 -3.04
N ASN A 26 -6.13 10.98 -3.35
CA ASN A 26 -7.14 10.27 -2.55
C ASN A 26 -8.33 9.96 -3.43
N ARG A 27 -8.28 8.86 -4.18
CA ARG A 27 -9.37 8.45 -5.06
C ARG A 27 -9.24 7.00 -5.46
N ASN A 28 -10.30 6.50 -6.08
CA ASN A 28 -10.32 5.16 -6.64
C ASN A 28 -9.56 5.14 -7.96
N GLY A 29 -8.93 3.99 -8.22
CA GLY A 29 -8.19 3.79 -9.45
C GLY A 29 -6.75 4.26 -9.35
N PHE A 30 -5.83 3.34 -9.59
CA PHE A 30 -4.40 3.63 -9.65
C PHE A 30 -3.73 2.49 -10.42
N ASN A 31 -2.53 2.74 -10.91
CA ASN A 31 -1.72 1.68 -11.50
C ASN A 31 -0.70 1.17 -10.49
N ILE A 32 -0.15 -0.01 -10.76
CA ILE A 32 0.79 -0.65 -9.83
C ILE A 32 2.05 0.20 -9.60
N VAL A 33 2.46 0.97 -10.61
CA VAL A 33 3.63 1.86 -10.50
C VAL A 33 3.36 2.99 -9.50
N GLY A 34 2.10 3.35 -9.27
CA GLY A 34 1.72 4.34 -8.27
C GLY A 34 2.16 3.96 -6.87
N ILE A 35 2.21 2.65 -6.56
CA ILE A 35 2.71 2.16 -5.27
C ILE A 35 4.20 2.48 -5.14
N ASP A 36 4.97 2.12 -6.16
CA ASP A 36 6.42 2.35 -6.16
C ASP A 36 6.73 3.85 -6.05
N ASN A 37 6.03 4.67 -6.84
CA ASN A 37 6.25 6.11 -6.87
C ASN A 37 5.89 6.76 -5.52
N THR A 38 4.82 6.31 -4.89
CA THR A 38 4.39 6.87 -3.60
C THR A 38 5.37 6.49 -2.50
N LEU A 39 5.82 5.23 -2.46
CA LEU A 39 6.83 4.81 -1.48
C LEU A 39 8.16 5.54 -1.71
N LYS A 40 8.53 5.77 -2.97
CA LYS A 40 9.72 6.55 -3.30
C LYS A 40 9.59 7.99 -2.78
N ALA A 41 8.44 8.60 -2.94
CA ALA A 41 8.18 9.95 -2.42
C ALA A 41 8.26 9.98 -0.89
N MET A 42 7.83 8.92 -0.22
CA MET A 42 8.00 8.79 1.23
C MET A 42 9.47 8.70 1.60
N GLN A 43 10.23 7.88 0.88
CA GLN A 43 11.67 7.72 1.11
C GLN A 43 12.42 9.04 0.90
N ASP A 44 11.97 9.82 -0.07
CA ASP A 44 12.58 11.13 -0.40
C ASP A 44 12.10 12.26 0.52
N GLY A 45 11.21 11.98 1.47
CA GLY A 45 10.76 12.94 2.45
C GLY A 45 9.60 13.82 2.05
N PHE A 46 8.96 13.55 0.91
CA PHE A 46 7.84 14.35 0.43
C PHE A 46 6.50 13.95 1.04
N PHE A 47 6.33 12.67 1.36
CA PHE A 47 5.10 12.15 1.94
C PHE A 47 5.39 11.44 3.25
N MET A 48 4.44 11.51 4.19
CA MET A 48 4.56 10.85 5.49
C MET A 48 3.83 9.51 5.53
N TYR A 49 2.91 9.25 4.59
CA TYR A 49 2.08 8.05 4.63
C TYR A 49 1.53 7.71 3.26
N MET A 50 1.11 6.45 3.10
CA MET A 50 0.22 6.02 2.02
C MET A 50 -0.69 4.90 2.53
N GLU A 51 -1.88 4.79 1.96
CA GLU A 51 -2.89 3.81 2.36
C GLU A 51 -3.49 3.19 1.12
N LEU A 52 -3.71 1.87 1.16
CA LEU A 52 -4.34 1.11 0.10
C LEU A 52 -5.58 0.41 0.66
N TYR A 53 -6.70 0.58 -0.03
CA TYR A 53 -7.98 -0.01 0.36
C TYR A 53 -8.47 -0.89 -0.79
N PRO A 54 -8.60 -2.21 -0.59
CA PRO A 54 -9.14 -3.07 -1.63
C PRO A 54 -10.63 -2.83 -1.86
N SER A 55 -11.13 -3.23 -3.01
CA SER A 55 -12.56 -3.18 -3.30
C SER A 55 -13.37 -4.04 -2.33
N HIS A 56 -12.80 -5.17 -1.91
CA HIS A 56 -13.39 -6.10 -0.95
C HIS A 56 -12.29 -6.58 -0.02
N ALA A 57 -12.65 -6.88 1.23
CA ALA A 57 -11.68 -7.39 2.20
C ALA A 57 -10.97 -8.65 1.65
N ILE A 58 -9.68 -8.75 1.93
CA ILE A 58 -8.84 -9.89 1.56
C ILE A 58 -8.49 -10.62 2.85
N ASP A 59 -9.05 -11.82 3.04
CA ASP A 59 -8.84 -12.59 4.28
C ASP A 59 -9.11 -11.76 5.53
N GLY A 60 -10.16 -10.94 5.50
CA GLY A 60 -10.53 -10.05 6.59
C GLY A 60 -9.75 -8.73 6.61
N CYS A 61 -8.77 -8.55 5.75
CA CYS A 61 -7.96 -7.34 5.70
C CYS A 61 -8.64 -6.28 4.85
N THR A 62 -8.90 -5.11 5.43
CA THR A 62 -9.59 -4.00 4.75
C THR A 62 -8.66 -2.88 4.34
N ALA A 63 -7.41 -2.89 4.79
CA ALA A 63 -6.43 -1.87 4.39
C ALA A 63 -5.01 -2.33 4.71
N ILE A 64 -4.08 -1.89 3.86
CA ILE A 64 -2.66 -1.92 4.18
C ILE A 64 -2.14 -0.50 4.06
N LYS A 65 -1.40 -0.04 5.06
CA LYS A 65 -0.95 1.33 5.17
C LYS A 65 0.53 1.37 5.47
N ALA A 66 1.23 2.37 4.96
CA ALA A 66 2.63 2.61 5.29
C ALA A 66 2.76 4.01 5.87
N ARG A 67 3.61 4.14 6.87
CA ARG A 67 3.91 5.42 7.50
C ARG A 67 5.42 5.49 7.72
N VAL A 68 6.00 6.69 7.56
CA VAL A 68 7.44 6.85 7.78
C VAL A 68 7.78 6.42 9.20
N GLY A 69 8.86 5.65 9.31
CA GLY A 69 9.31 5.10 10.57
C GLY A 69 10.31 6.01 11.27
N LYS A 70 11.01 5.44 12.26
CA LYS A 70 12.01 6.18 13.03
C LYS A 70 13.28 6.43 12.25
N THR A 71 13.56 5.62 11.23
CA THR A 71 14.75 5.76 10.40
C THR A 71 14.36 6.15 8.99
N PRO A 72 15.24 6.84 8.24
CA PRO A 72 14.90 7.27 6.87
C PRO A 72 14.82 6.13 5.87
N ASP A 73 15.29 4.92 6.21
CA ASP A 73 15.34 3.79 5.29
C ASP A 73 14.23 2.77 5.50
N ALA A 74 13.30 3.05 6.41
CA ALA A 74 12.26 2.09 6.76
C ALA A 74 10.92 2.77 7.00
N VAL A 75 9.85 1.98 6.83
CA VAL A 75 8.49 2.40 7.13
C VAL A 75 7.87 1.43 8.12
N ASP A 76 6.85 1.89 8.82
CA ASP A 76 5.98 1.01 9.57
C ASP A 76 4.79 0.63 8.68
N ILE A 77 4.48 -0.66 8.63
CA ILE A 77 3.34 -1.18 7.87
C ILE A 77 2.22 -1.48 8.86
N PHE A 78 1.01 -1.02 8.52
CA PHE A 78 -0.19 -1.24 9.32
C PHE A 78 -1.19 -2.05 8.50
N LEU A 79 -1.81 -3.02 9.16
CA LEU A 79 -2.84 -3.87 8.55
C LEU A 79 -4.10 -3.77 9.39
N ASP A 80 -5.21 -3.43 8.74
CA ASP A 80 -6.53 -3.45 9.38
C ASP A 80 -7.18 -4.80 9.09
N ILE A 81 -7.27 -5.66 10.09
CA ILE A 81 -7.78 -7.01 9.95
C ILE A 81 -8.87 -7.25 11.00
N ASP A 82 -10.07 -7.59 10.55
CA ASP A 82 -11.20 -7.95 11.41
C ASP A 82 -11.48 -6.90 12.50
N GLY A 83 -11.38 -5.63 12.11
CA GLY A 83 -11.67 -4.51 13.01
C GLY A 83 -10.54 -4.11 13.93
N LYS A 84 -9.38 -4.72 13.80
CA LYS A 84 -8.19 -4.39 14.59
C LYS A 84 -7.06 -3.94 13.69
N THR A 85 -6.17 -3.12 14.22
CA THR A 85 -4.99 -2.63 13.51
C THR A 85 -3.74 -3.26 14.08
N TYR A 86 -2.90 -3.77 13.19
CA TYR A 86 -1.63 -4.43 13.54
C TYR A 86 -0.48 -3.67 12.90
N ARG A 87 0.64 -3.57 13.61
CA ARG A 87 1.83 -2.87 13.14
C ARG A 87 2.99 -3.83 12.94
N MET A 88 3.66 -3.68 11.81
CA MET A 88 4.94 -4.29 11.51
C MET A 88 5.96 -3.16 11.39
N ALA A 89 6.85 -3.03 12.38
CA ALA A 89 7.78 -1.91 12.44
C ALA A 89 9.04 -2.16 11.62
N ASP A 90 9.67 -1.08 11.18
CA ASP A 90 11.00 -1.09 10.57
C ASP A 90 11.10 -1.97 9.32
N VAL A 91 10.10 -1.84 8.44
CA VAL A 91 10.10 -2.55 7.16
C VAL A 91 10.88 -1.72 6.15
N SER A 92 11.88 -2.33 5.50
CA SER A 92 12.65 -1.64 4.48
C SER A 92 11.76 -1.23 3.31
N TYR A 93 12.12 -0.16 2.59
CA TYR A 93 11.33 0.27 1.43
C TYR A 93 11.22 -0.81 0.36
N PRO A 94 12.29 -1.55 0.00
CA PRO A 94 12.14 -2.66 -0.95
C PRO A 94 11.14 -3.72 -0.49
N ASP A 95 11.14 -4.05 0.81
CA ASP A 95 10.19 -5.03 1.34
C ASP A 95 8.77 -4.46 1.37
N ALA A 96 8.60 -3.18 1.69
CA ALA A 96 7.30 -2.53 1.63
C ALA A 96 6.72 -2.54 0.22
N VAL A 97 7.54 -2.28 -0.80
CA VAL A 97 7.12 -2.36 -2.20
C VAL A 97 6.62 -3.77 -2.51
N LYS A 98 7.39 -4.79 -2.13
CA LYS A 98 7.01 -6.19 -2.38
C LYS A 98 5.69 -6.55 -1.70
N MET A 99 5.54 -6.15 -0.44
CA MET A 99 4.31 -6.43 0.33
C MET A 99 3.10 -5.79 -0.30
N MET A 100 3.19 -4.51 -0.64
CA MET A 100 2.06 -3.78 -1.19
C MET A 100 1.71 -4.24 -2.59
N ARG A 101 2.70 -4.54 -3.42
CA ARG A 101 2.46 -5.08 -4.75
C ARG A 101 1.82 -6.46 -4.69
N ALA A 102 2.26 -7.32 -3.78
CA ALA A 102 1.66 -8.64 -3.60
C ALA A 102 0.23 -8.54 -3.09
N PHE A 103 -0.04 -7.59 -2.20
CA PHE A 103 -1.39 -7.35 -1.69
C PHE A 103 -2.35 -7.00 -2.84
N VAL A 104 -1.93 -6.14 -3.74
CA VAL A 104 -2.76 -5.70 -4.87
C VAL A 104 -2.83 -6.77 -5.96
N LYS A 105 -1.69 -7.29 -6.40
CA LYS A 105 -1.62 -8.18 -7.57
C LYS A 105 -2.04 -9.60 -7.26
N LYS A 106 -1.68 -10.10 -6.09
CA LYS A 106 -1.91 -11.50 -5.70
C LYS A 106 -2.97 -11.65 -4.63
N ARG A 107 -3.54 -10.53 -4.17
CA ARG A 107 -4.50 -10.48 -3.08
C ARG A 107 -3.99 -11.26 -1.87
N ARG A 108 -2.74 -11.00 -1.52
CA ARG A 108 -2.05 -11.69 -0.42
C ARG A 108 -1.81 -10.73 0.73
N VAL A 109 -2.34 -11.07 1.90
CA VAL A 109 -2.08 -10.34 3.14
C VAL A 109 -0.67 -10.72 3.61
N PRO A 110 0.19 -9.75 3.97
CA PRO A 110 1.50 -10.07 4.53
C PRO A 110 1.40 -10.93 5.78
N ASP A 111 2.41 -11.77 6.01
CA ASP A 111 2.48 -12.58 7.23
C ASP A 111 2.61 -11.64 8.44
N CYS A 112 1.61 -11.70 9.32
CA CYS A 112 1.51 -10.82 10.48
C CYS A 112 1.76 -11.56 11.80
N SER A 113 2.44 -12.71 11.75
CA SER A 113 2.73 -13.49 12.95
C SER A 113 3.59 -12.73 13.96
N LEU A 114 4.41 -11.79 13.49
CA LEU A 114 5.27 -10.96 14.34
C LEU A 114 4.74 -9.53 14.51
N CYS A 115 3.55 -9.26 14.02
CA CYS A 115 2.93 -7.95 14.19
C CYS A 115 2.44 -7.76 15.62
N VAL A 116 2.35 -6.51 16.04
CA VAL A 116 1.72 -6.17 17.32
C VAL A 116 0.48 -5.33 17.05
N GLU A 117 -0.54 -5.51 17.88
CA GLU A 117 -1.73 -4.68 17.81
C GLU A 117 -1.35 -3.25 18.22
N ALA A 118 -1.65 -2.27 17.37
CA ALA A 118 -1.29 -0.88 17.60
C ALA A 118 -2.20 0.04 16.79
N ALA A 119 -2.54 1.18 17.36
CA ALA A 119 -3.35 2.16 16.64
C ALA A 119 -2.55 2.81 15.52
N TYR A 120 -3.23 3.08 14.41
CA TYR A 120 -2.66 3.88 13.33
C TYR A 120 -2.83 5.35 13.72
N LEU A 121 -1.71 6.05 13.89
CA LEU A 121 -1.72 7.44 14.30
C LEU A 121 -1.52 8.34 13.10
N ASP A 122 -2.44 9.24 12.90
CA ASP A 122 -2.34 10.25 11.83
C ASP A 122 -1.41 11.41 12.24
#